data_3bcc5bd5df989133736e9e5f5ee37509
#
_entry.id   3bcc5bd5df989133736e9e5f5ee37509
#
_cell.length_a   1.000
_cell.length_b   1.000
_cell.length_c   1.000
_cell.angle_alpha   90.00
_cell.angle_beta   90.00
_cell.angle_gamma   90.00
#
_symmetry.space_group_name_H-M   'P 1'
#
loop_
_entity.id
_entity.type
_entity.pdbx_description
1 polymer ?
#
loop_
_entity_poly.entity_id
_entity_poly.type
_entity_poly.pdbx_seq_one_letter_code
_entity_poly.pdbx_strand_id
1 'polypeptide(L)'
;MACKVKDVTEVIEAFAPLSLQEKWDNSGLCVGSPDAEVSSVLLGLDCTEELVDEAVACGADMIVTHHPLIFSGLKRISPEDQVGAAVI
;
A
#
# COMPACT_ATOMS: atom_id res chain seq x y z
N MET A 1 -16.90 -11.05 -8.83
CA MET A 1 -15.85 -11.97 -8.38
C MET A 1 -14.68 -11.16 -7.82
N ALA A 2 -14.29 -11.44 -6.58
CA ALA A 2 -13.17 -10.72 -5.97
C ALA A 2 -11.84 -11.13 -6.60
N CYS A 3 -10.93 -10.20 -6.75
CA CYS A 3 -9.56 -10.50 -7.14
C CYS A 3 -8.65 -10.52 -5.90
N LYS A 4 -7.39 -10.85 -6.08
CA LYS A 4 -6.40 -10.84 -5.01
C LYS A 4 -5.49 -9.63 -5.15
N VAL A 5 -4.82 -9.26 -4.06
CA VAL A 5 -3.83 -8.18 -4.05
C VAL A 5 -2.82 -8.35 -5.18
N LYS A 6 -2.32 -9.56 -5.40
CA LYS A 6 -1.35 -9.84 -6.46
C LYS A 6 -1.89 -9.53 -7.86
N ASP A 7 -3.19 -9.69 -8.08
CA ASP A 7 -3.80 -9.36 -9.38
C ASP A 7 -3.73 -7.85 -9.65
N VAL A 8 -3.95 -7.04 -8.61
CA VAL A 8 -3.84 -5.59 -8.70
C VAL A 8 -2.39 -5.16 -8.92
N THR A 9 -1.45 -5.72 -8.15
CA THR A 9 -0.03 -5.37 -8.29
C THR A 9 0.52 -5.81 -9.65
N GLU A 10 0.09 -6.93 -10.18
CA GLU A 10 0.50 -7.39 -11.52
C GLU A 10 0.08 -6.42 -12.61
N VAL A 11 -1.14 -5.88 -12.53
CA VAL A 11 -1.63 -4.90 -13.50
C VAL A 11 -0.80 -3.61 -13.42
N ILE A 12 -0.54 -3.12 -12.21
CA ILE A 12 0.24 -1.90 -11.99
C ILE A 12 1.69 -2.11 -12.48
N GLU A 13 2.29 -3.24 -12.17
CA GLU A 13 3.67 -3.54 -12.56
C GLU A 13 3.82 -3.77 -14.06
N ALA A 14 2.77 -4.25 -14.73
CA ALA A 14 2.77 -4.37 -16.19
C ALA A 14 2.80 -2.99 -16.86
N PHE A 15 2.16 -2.01 -16.26
CA PHE A 15 2.13 -0.62 -16.73
C PHE A 15 3.37 0.17 -16.28
N ALA A 16 3.79 -0.04 -15.03
CA ALA A 16 4.92 0.65 -14.39
C ALA A 16 5.83 -0.36 -13.69
N PRO A 17 6.73 -1.05 -14.43
CA PRO A 17 7.57 -2.10 -13.86
C PRO A 17 8.47 -1.59 -12.72
N LEU A 18 8.63 -2.40 -11.68
CA LEU A 18 9.50 -2.08 -10.54
C LEU A 18 10.94 -1.84 -10.97
N SER A 19 11.40 -2.48 -12.04
CA SER A 19 12.75 -2.29 -12.57
C SER A 19 13.02 -0.87 -13.04
N LEU A 20 11.98 -0.07 -13.28
CA LEU A 20 12.09 1.33 -13.71
C LEU A 20 12.10 2.32 -12.57
N GLN A 21 11.92 1.85 -11.32
CA GLN A 21 11.96 2.75 -10.17
C GLN A 21 13.37 3.31 -9.94
N GLU A 22 13.42 4.50 -9.32
CA GLU A 22 14.70 5.08 -8.92
C GLU A 22 15.31 4.26 -7.76
N LYS A 23 16.65 4.33 -7.61
CA LYS A 23 17.34 3.55 -6.56
C LYS A 23 16.91 3.93 -5.15
N TRP A 24 16.47 5.17 -4.95
CA TRP A 24 16.02 5.68 -3.65
C TRP A 24 14.55 5.37 -3.36
N ASP A 25 13.81 4.88 -4.34
CA ASP A 25 12.40 4.61 -4.21
C ASP A 25 12.13 3.21 -3.66
N ASN A 26 10.93 2.99 -3.16
CA ASN A 26 10.48 1.70 -2.65
C ASN A 26 9.06 1.42 -3.15
N SER A 27 8.94 1.16 -4.45
CA SER A 27 7.67 0.81 -5.07
C SER A 27 7.31 -0.65 -4.80
N GLY A 28 6.03 -0.96 -4.87
CA GLY A 28 5.52 -2.31 -4.74
C GLY A 28 4.65 -2.52 -3.50
N LEU A 29 4.41 -3.77 -3.16
CA LEU A 29 3.59 -4.13 -2.00
C LEU A 29 4.41 -3.96 -0.72
N CYS A 30 4.06 -2.94 0.08
CA CYS A 30 4.78 -2.64 1.33
C CYS A 30 4.24 -3.41 2.52
N VAL A 31 2.92 -3.59 2.60
CA VAL A 31 2.25 -4.21 3.75
C VAL A 31 1.13 -5.12 3.24
N GLY A 32 1.04 -6.31 3.80
CA GLY A 32 -0.04 -7.22 3.51
C GLY A 32 0.38 -8.46 2.73
N SER A 33 -0.59 -9.27 2.36
CA SER A 33 -0.39 -10.52 1.64
C SER A 33 -0.81 -10.39 0.18
N PRO A 34 0.00 -10.88 -0.78
CA PRO A 34 -0.40 -10.88 -2.19
C PRO A 34 -1.60 -11.80 -2.47
N ASP A 35 -1.90 -12.73 -1.56
CA ASP A 35 -3.01 -13.66 -1.72
C ASP A 35 -4.32 -13.19 -1.10
N ALA A 36 -4.34 -12.05 -0.41
CA ALA A 36 -5.55 -11.50 0.18
C ALA A 36 -6.57 -11.11 -0.91
N GLU A 37 -7.84 -11.35 -0.64
CA GLU A 37 -8.92 -11.01 -1.57
C GLU A 37 -9.23 -9.52 -1.52
N VAL A 38 -9.50 -8.94 -2.70
CA VAL A 38 -9.78 -7.52 -2.86
C VAL A 38 -11.04 -7.33 -3.70
N SER A 39 -12.00 -6.59 -3.15
CA SER A 39 -13.22 -6.19 -3.86
C SER A 39 -13.24 -4.70 -4.15
N SER A 40 -12.56 -3.89 -3.33
CA SER A 40 -12.52 -2.44 -3.49
C SER A 40 -11.16 -1.88 -3.11
N VAL A 41 -10.76 -0.81 -3.79
CA VAL A 41 -9.46 -0.17 -3.62
C VAL A 41 -9.66 1.32 -3.38
N LEU A 42 -8.97 1.89 -2.39
CA LEU A 42 -8.91 3.33 -2.17
C LEU A 42 -7.57 3.85 -2.70
N LEU A 43 -7.64 4.90 -3.51
CA LEU A 43 -6.44 5.54 -4.09
C LEU A 43 -6.10 6.81 -3.32
N GLY A 44 -4.81 7.06 -3.12
CA GLY A 44 -4.34 8.26 -2.46
C GLY A 44 -2.93 8.64 -2.90
N LEU A 45 -2.48 9.82 -2.45
CA LEU A 45 -1.12 10.29 -2.73
C LEU A 45 -0.14 9.69 -1.73
N ASP A 46 -0.46 9.77 -0.45
CA ASP A 46 0.34 9.25 0.64
C ASP A 46 -0.51 8.36 1.55
N CYS A 47 0.09 7.29 2.06
CA CYS A 47 -0.59 6.42 3.02
C CYS A 47 -0.42 7.00 4.42
N THR A 48 -1.41 7.75 4.88
CA THR A 48 -1.46 8.33 6.21
C THR A 48 -2.45 7.56 7.09
N GLU A 49 -2.41 7.83 8.40
CA GLU A 49 -3.39 7.24 9.31
C GLU A 49 -4.82 7.66 8.92
N GLU A 50 -5.00 8.93 8.50
CA GLU A 50 -6.29 9.43 8.05
C GLU A 50 -6.79 8.69 6.80
N LEU A 51 -5.91 8.36 5.86
CA LEU A 51 -6.27 7.61 4.67
C LEU A 51 -6.66 6.18 5.03
N VAL A 52 -5.94 5.55 5.95
CA VAL A 52 -6.27 4.21 6.45
C VAL A 52 -7.63 4.23 7.14
N ASP A 53 -7.91 5.23 7.97
CA ASP A 53 -9.21 5.38 8.64
C ASP A 53 -10.33 5.55 7.61
N GLU A 54 -10.11 6.31 6.55
CA GLU A 54 -11.07 6.47 5.46
C GLU A 54 -11.32 5.14 4.75
N ALA A 55 -10.26 4.37 4.49
CA ALA A 55 -10.38 3.06 3.87
C ALA A 55 -11.24 2.11 4.71
N VAL A 56 -11.01 2.09 6.02
CA VAL A 56 -11.82 1.28 6.95
C VAL A 56 -13.26 1.75 6.94
N ALA A 57 -13.51 3.05 6.99
CA ALA A 57 -14.84 3.63 7.02
C ALA A 57 -15.64 3.33 5.75
N CYS A 58 -15.02 3.32 4.57
CA CYS A 58 -15.69 3.03 3.31
C CYS A 58 -15.65 1.54 2.91
N GLY A 59 -14.99 0.70 3.70
CA GLY A 59 -14.93 -0.73 3.45
C GLY A 59 -13.96 -1.15 2.35
N ALA A 60 -12.93 -0.35 2.09
CA ALA A 60 -11.90 -0.70 1.11
C ALA A 60 -11.02 -1.83 1.65
N ASP A 61 -10.64 -2.74 0.77
CA ASP A 61 -9.81 -3.90 1.10
C ASP A 61 -8.33 -3.65 0.83
N MET A 62 -8.01 -2.66 0.02
CA MET A 62 -6.65 -2.34 -0.40
C MET A 62 -6.49 -0.84 -0.58
N ILE A 63 -5.32 -0.33 -0.27
CA ILE A 63 -4.94 1.06 -0.52
C ILE A 63 -3.79 1.08 -1.52
N VAL A 64 -3.91 1.91 -2.55
CA VAL A 64 -2.84 2.18 -3.53
C VAL A 64 -2.50 3.65 -3.45
N THR A 65 -1.22 3.96 -3.22
CA THR A 65 -0.75 5.34 -3.13
C THR A 65 0.38 5.60 -4.11
N HIS A 66 0.53 6.88 -4.48
CA HIS A 66 1.63 7.31 -5.34
C HIS A 66 2.98 7.20 -4.63
N HIS A 67 3.03 7.55 -3.34
CA HIS A 67 4.24 7.45 -2.52
C HIS A 67 4.19 6.21 -1.63
N PRO A 68 5.32 5.50 -1.43
CA PRO A 68 5.33 4.32 -0.58
C PRO A 68 5.16 4.69 0.89
N LEU A 69 4.43 3.85 1.64
CA LEU A 69 4.31 3.98 3.09
C LEU A 69 5.65 3.79 3.78
N ILE A 70 6.37 2.75 3.38
CA ILE A 70 7.69 2.43 3.92
C ILE A 70 8.72 2.82 2.87
N PHE A 71 9.33 3.99 3.06
CA PHE A 71 10.32 4.53 2.13
C PHE A 71 11.71 3.94 2.39
N SER A 72 12.09 3.82 3.65
CA SER A 72 13.34 3.18 4.07
C SER A 72 13.04 2.09 5.09
N GLY A 73 14.00 1.21 5.34
CA GLY A 73 13.79 0.08 6.26
C GLY A 73 13.32 0.53 7.63
N LEU A 74 12.30 -0.16 8.15
CA LEU A 74 11.77 0.10 9.49
C LEU A 74 12.46 -0.80 10.49
N LYS A 75 12.91 -0.20 11.60
CA LYS A 75 13.46 -0.95 12.75
C LYS A 75 12.42 -1.14 13.84
N ARG A 76 11.37 -0.32 13.85
CA ARG A 76 10.29 -0.36 14.84
C ARG A 76 8.98 0.01 14.19
N ILE A 77 7.90 -0.53 14.72
CA ILE A 77 6.53 -0.19 14.35
C ILE A 77 5.84 0.25 15.64
N SER A 78 5.45 1.51 15.71
CA SER A 78 4.86 2.10 16.91
C SER A 78 3.68 2.99 16.53
N PRO A 79 2.59 3.00 17.35
CA PRO A 79 1.47 3.90 17.10
C PRO A 79 1.82 5.39 17.31
N GLU A 80 2.96 5.68 17.93
CA GLU A 80 3.43 7.06 18.16
C GLU A 80 4.12 7.64 16.92
N ASP A 81 4.61 6.80 16.02
CA ASP A 81 5.23 7.19 14.77
C ASP A 81 4.18 7.21 13.67
N GLN A 82 4.18 8.23 12.81
CA GLN A 82 3.21 8.39 11.73
C GLN A 82 3.18 7.16 10.80
N VAL A 83 4.33 6.67 10.38
CA VAL A 83 4.43 5.48 9.52
C VAL A 83 3.97 4.24 10.29
N GLY A 84 4.44 4.07 11.53
CA GLY A 84 4.05 2.94 12.36
C GLY A 84 2.55 2.91 12.65
N ALA A 85 1.96 4.07 12.93
CA ALA A 85 0.52 4.18 13.16
C ALA A 85 -0.28 3.74 11.93
N ALA A 86 0.17 4.12 10.72
CA ALA A 86 -0.49 3.72 9.49
C ALA A 86 -0.34 2.22 9.22
N VAL A 87 0.79 1.61 9.59
CA VAL A 87 1.02 0.16 9.43
C VAL A 87 0.09 -0.64 10.34
N ILE A 88 -0.08 -0.21 11.58
CA ILE A 88 -0.95 -0.88 12.55
C ILE A 88 -2.42 -0.77 12.13
#